data_a218602ef859ae61f734a6b7e2e03405
#
_entry.id   a218602ef859ae61f734a6b7e2e03405
#
_cell.length_a   1.000
_cell.length_b   1.000
_cell.length_c   1.000
_cell.angle_alpha   90.00
_cell.angle_beta   90.00
_cell.angle_gamma   90.00
#
_symmetry.space_group_name_H-M   'P 1'
#
loop_
_entity.id
_entity.type
_entity.pdbx_description
1 polymer ?
#
loop_
_entity_poly.entity_id
_entity_poly.type
_entity_poly.pdbx_seq_one_letter_code
_entity_poly.pdbx_strand_id
1 'polypeptide(L)'
;MPVVVDVETAGFNSQTDALLEIACIPVLLDEHGVFYPGEAFNAHIEPFEGANLEPSALAFTGIDPNNPMRKAIAEDEKTALRRIFKGLKEVRREEECRQCVLIGHNAHFDLAFLNAAVLRTNSKNHNPFHNFSVFDTVTLSALAFGQTVLARACKAAGLEFDGKNAHSALYDTQKTAELFCHILNNYPMLANAMHNEESTEASADNDSE
;
A
#
# COMPACT_ATOMS: atom_id res chain seq x y z
N MET A 1 -7.61 4.46 8.80
CA MET A 1 -7.39 5.03 7.46
C MET A 1 -6.82 3.96 6.54
N PRO A 2 -7.49 3.57 5.45
CA PRO A 2 -6.93 2.68 4.44
C PRO A 2 -5.78 3.36 3.68
N VAL A 3 -4.70 2.63 3.38
CA VAL A 3 -3.54 3.15 2.63
C VAL A 3 -3.08 2.08 1.63
N VAL A 4 -3.11 2.41 0.35
CA VAL A 4 -2.57 1.52 -0.68
C VAL A 4 -1.05 1.56 -0.62
N VAL A 5 -0.45 0.39 -0.62
CA VAL A 5 1.00 0.19 -0.62
C VAL A 5 1.35 -0.77 -1.74
N ASP A 6 2.38 -0.46 -2.48
CA ASP A 6 3.00 -1.33 -3.44
C ASP A 6 4.52 -1.23 -3.31
N VAL A 7 5.20 -2.35 -3.50
CA VAL A 7 6.66 -2.44 -3.37
C VAL A 7 7.28 -3.12 -4.57
N GLU A 8 8.41 -2.57 -5.05
CA GLU A 8 9.29 -3.25 -5.98
C GLU A 8 10.49 -3.83 -5.25
N THR A 9 10.82 -5.08 -5.55
CA THR A 9 11.79 -5.85 -4.78
C THR A 9 12.79 -6.58 -5.66
N ALA A 10 13.92 -6.94 -5.08
CA ALA A 10 14.94 -7.73 -5.76
C ALA A 10 14.74 -9.25 -5.59
N GLY A 11 13.54 -9.70 -5.26
CA GLY A 11 13.20 -11.12 -5.09
C GLY A 11 11.94 -11.31 -4.27
N PHE A 12 11.68 -12.52 -3.80
CA PHE A 12 10.43 -12.90 -3.11
C PHE A 12 10.60 -13.10 -1.60
N ASN A 13 11.82 -13.15 -1.09
CA ASN A 13 12.09 -13.36 0.32
C ASN A 13 12.34 -12.03 1.04
N SER A 14 11.34 -11.54 1.75
CA SER A 14 11.40 -10.26 2.47
C SER A 14 12.51 -10.17 3.53
N GLN A 15 13.06 -11.31 3.98
CA GLN A 15 14.13 -11.33 4.99
C GLN A 15 15.52 -11.10 4.37
N THR A 16 15.71 -11.50 3.12
CA THR A 16 17.01 -11.51 2.45
C THR A 16 17.09 -10.61 1.23
N ASP A 17 15.97 -10.38 0.55
CA ASP A 17 15.97 -9.69 -0.73
C ASP A 17 15.70 -8.20 -0.52
N ALA A 18 16.34 -7.37 -1.35
CA ALA A 18 16.23 -5.92 -1.21
C ALA A 18 14.81 -5.40 -1.51
N LEU A 19 14.32 -4.50 -0.66
CA LEU A 19 13.25 -3.56 -1.00
C LEU A 19 13.87 -2.45 -1.85
N LEU A 20 13.37 -2.26 -3.07
CA LEU A 20 13.94 -1.30 -4.02
C LEU A 20 13.08 -0.05 -4.19
N GLU A 21 11.78 -0.18 -4.20
CA GLU A 21 10.84 0.94 -4.22
C GLU A 21 9.68 0.68 -3.27
N ILE A 22 9.12 1.74 -2.75
CA ILE A 22 7.87 1.72 -2.00
C ILE A 22 7.04 2.93 -2.39
N ALA A 23 5.75 2.73 -2.58
CA ALA A 23 4.79 3.81 -2.70
C ALA A 23 3.59 3.57 -1.78
N CYS A 24 3.05 4.65 -1.24
CA CYS A 24 1.91 4.64 -0.33
C CYS A 24 0.93 5.74 -0.75
N ILE A 25 -0.34 5.42 -0.91
CA ILE A 25 -1.40 6.39 -1.20
C ILE A 25 -2.54 6.18 -0.19
N PRO A 26 -2.84 7.17 0.68
CA PRO A 26 -4.01 7.10 1.55
C PRO A 26 -5.29 7.16 0.70
N VAL A 27 -6.30 6.41 1.12
CA VAL A 27 -7.65 6.50 0.56
C VAL A 27 -8.48 7.36 1.49
N LEU A 28 -9.03 8.42 0.94
CA LEU A 28 -9.75 9.48 1.65
C LEU A 28 -11.22 9.46 1.27
N LEU A 29 -12.04 10.10 2.09
CA LEU A 29 -13.48 10.24 1.87
C LEU A 29 -13.82 11.73 1.78
N ASP A 30 -14.53 12.15 0.73
CA ASP A 30 -14.96 13.52 0.60
C ASP A 30 -16.26 13.80 1.38
N GLU A 31 -16.70 15.07 1.40
CA GLU A 31 -17.91 15.53 2.06
C GLU A 31 -19.21 14.90 1.51
N HIS A 32 -19.14 14.28 0.33
CA HIS A 32 -20.27 13.59 -0.32
C HIS A 32 -20.23 12.07 -0.08
N GLY A 33 -19.25 11.58 0.67
CA GLY A 33 -19.08 10.15 0.93
C GLY A 33 -18.46 9.38 -0.24
N VAL A 34 -17.70 10.05 -1.11
CA VAL A 34 -17.01 9.44 -2.25
C VAL A 34 -15.54 9.19 -1.88
N PHE A 35 -15.10 7.95 -2.04
CA PHE A 35 -13.69 7.57 -1.82
C PHE A 35 -12.82 8.04 -2.98
N TYR A 36 -11.66 8.60 -2.67
CA TYR A 36 -10.67 9.06 -3.65
C TYR A 36 -9.24 8.84 -3.17
N PRO A 37 -8.26 8.66 -4.09
CA PRO A 37 -6.84 8.57 -3.75
C PRO A 37 -6.31 9.93 -3.28
N GLY A 38 -5.61 9.95 -2.13
CA GLY A 38 -4.92 11.12 -1.62
C GLY A 38 -3.55 11.33 -2.28
N GLU A 39 -2.71 12.14 -1.63
CA GLU A 39 -1.33 12.41 -2.10
C GLU A 39 -0.43 11.18 -1.93
N ALA A 40 0.42 10.94 -2.91
CA ALA A 40 1.36 9.82 -2.90
C ALA A 40 2.63 10.12 -2.10
N PHE A 41 3.05 9.16 -1.28
CA PHE A 41 4.35 9.13 -0.61
C PHE A 41 5.15 7.98 -1.20
N ASN A 42 6.28 8.24 -1.83
CA ASN A 42 7.10 7.20 -2.45
C ASN A 42 8.59 7.42 -2.22
N ALA A 43 9.36 6.35 -2.37
CA ALA A 43 10.82 6.37 -2.30
C ALA A 43 11.44 5.31 -3.20
N HIS A 44 12.57 5.66 -3.80
CA HIS A 44 13.56 4.69 -4.27
C HIS A 44 14.46 4.33 -3.08
N ILE A 45 14.70 3.06 -2.87
CA ILE A 45 15.40 2.55 -1.69
C ILE A 45 16.71 1.90 -2.11
N GLU A 46 17.79 2.24 -1.43
CA GLU A 46 19.08 1.55 -1.57
C GLU A 46 18.99 0.15 -0.97
N PRO A 47 19.53 -0.89 -1.65
CA PRO A 47 19.66 -2.22 -1.03
C PRO A 47 20.38 -2.14 0.32
N PHE A 48 19.84 -2.79 1.34
CA PHE A 48 20.52 -2.87 2.63
C PHE A 48 21.80 -3.72 2.53
N GLU A 49 22.73 -3.55 3.46
CA GLU A 49 24.00 -4.27 3.46
C GLU A 49 23.77 -5.80 3.54
N GLY A 50 24.32 -6.55 2.58
CA GLY A 50 24.15 -7.99 2.47
C GLY A 50 22.83 -8.43 1.84
N ALA A 51 22.02 -7.50 1.31
CA ALA A 51 20.81 -7.85 0.60
C ALA A 51 21.07 -8.71 -0.64
N ASN A 52 20.21 -9.69 -0.86
CA ASN A 52 20.19 -10.44 -2.10
C ASN A 52 19.56 -9.60 -3.22
N LEU A 53 20.15 -9.66 -4.40
CA LEU A 53 19.69 -9.03 -5.63
C LEU A 53 19.48 -10.13 -6.68
N GLU A 54 18.27 -10.71 -6.73
CA GLU A 54 17.96 -11.80 -7.64
C GLU A 54 17.90 -11.29 -9.09
N PRO A 55 18.77 -11.78 -10.01
CA PRO A 55 18.83 -11.25 -11.37
C PRO A 55 17.51 -11.35 -12.14
N SER A 56 16.73 -12.38 -11.90
CA SER A 56 15.43 -12.58 -12.55
C SER A 56 14.40 -11.54 -12.09
N ALA A 57 14.41 -11.15 -10.81
CA ALA A 57 13.54 -10.12 -10.26
C ALA A 57 13.93 -8.73 -10.79
N LEU A 58 15.23 -8.41 -10.82
CA LEU A 58 15.72 -7.16 -11.39
C LEU A 58 15.41 -7.04 -12.88
N ALA A 59 15.51 -8.14 -13.64
CA ALA A 59 15.13 -8.15 -15.06
C ALA A 59 13.62 -7.97 -15.25
N PHE A 60 12.80 -8.46 -14.32
CA PHE A 60 11.35 -8.34 -14.36
C PHE A 60 10.89 -6.91 -14.05
N THR A 61 11.42 -6.30 -13.00
CA THR A 61 11.07 -4.92 -12.61
C THR A 61 11.76 -3.87 -13.48
N GLY A 62 12.85 -4.24 -14.17
CA GLY A 62 13.68 -3.31 -14.92
C GLY A 62 14.51 -2.36 -14.04
N ILE A 63 14.54 -2.58 -12.72
CA ILE A 63 15.29 -1.75 -11.78
C ILE A 63 16.76 -2.18 -11.76
N ASP A 64 17.65 -1.26 -12.09
CA ASP A 64 19.09 -1.40 -11.87
C ASP A 64 19.51 -0.63 -10.62
N PRO A 65 19.78 -1.31 -9.49
CA PRO A 65 20.23 -0.67 -8.25
C PRO A 65 21.57 0.07 -8.39
N ASN A 66 22.35 -0.25 -9.44
CA ASN A 66 23.66 0.37 -9.71
C ASN A 66 23.57 1.59 -10.63
N ASN A 67 22.41 1.87 -11.21
CA ASN A 67 22.23 3.05 -12.07
C ASN A 67 22.58 4.33 -11.30
N PRO A 68 23.51 5.17 -11.81
CA PRO A 68 23.95 6.39 -11.12
C PRO A 68 22.82 7.40 -10.85
N MET A 69 21.85 7.51 -11.78
CA MET A 69 20.73 8.43 -11.63
C MET A 69 19.81 7.96 -10.50
N ARG A 70 19.58 6.64 -10.39
CA ARG A 70 18.80 6.05 -9.31
C ARG A 70 19.51 6.23 -7.96
N LYS A 71 20.82 5.96 -7.90
CA LYS A 71 21.62 6.16 -6.68
C LYS A 71 21.61 7.61 -6.17
N ALA A 72 21.49 8.57 -7.07
CA ALA A 72 21.45 9.98 -6.70
C ALA A 72 20.16 10.39 -5.96
N ILE A 73 19.08 9.62 -6.10
CA ILE A 73 17.77 9.89 -5.50
C ILE A 73 17.31 8.82 -4.50
N ALA A 74 17.97 7.66 -4.47
CA ALA A 74 17.63 6.59 -3.54
C ALA A 74 18.02 6.96 -2.11
N GLU A 75 17.17 6.57 -1.18
CA GLU A 75 17.35 6.76 0.26
C GLU A 75 17.63 5.39 0.93
N ASP A 76 18.33 5.37 2.06
CA ASP A 76 18.34 4.17 2.89
C ASP A 76 16.94 3.84 3.44
N GLU A 77 16.66 2.56 3.72
CA GLU A 77 15.35 2.11 4.19
C GLU A 77 14.84 2.92 5.40
N LYS A 78 15.71 3.26 6.34
CA LYS A 78 15.31 3.95 7.57
C LYS A 78 14.87 5.37 7.30
N THR A 79 15.58 6.09 6.45
CA THR A 79 15.25 7.46 6.04
C THR A 79 13.95 7.48 5.27
N ALA A 80 13.82 6.61 4.26
CA ALA A 80 12.62 6.49 3.45
C ALA A 80 11.38 6.18 4.30
N LEU A 81 11.43 5.13 5.14
CA LEU A 81 10.31 4.74 5.99
C LEU A 81 9.93 5.82 6.99
N ARG A 82 10.90 6.51 7.61
CA ARG A 82 10.61 7.60 8.55
C ARG A 82 9.88 8.75 7.89
N ARG A 83 10.30 9.13 6.68
CA ARG A 83 9.67 10.20 5.91
C ARG A 83 8.24 9.83 5.52
N ILE A 84 8.04 8.64 4.94
CA ILE A 84 6.73 8.14 4.54
C ILE A 84 5.80 8.00 5.75
N PHE A 85 6.26 7.36 6.82
CA PHE A 85 5.44 7.16 8.02
C PHE A 85 5.08 8.46 8.73
N LYS A 86 5.95 9.48 8.66
CA LYS A 86 5.63 10.81 9.19
C LYS A 86 4.47 11.42 8.41
N GLY A 87 4.55 11.45 7.07
CA GLY A 87 3.48 11.98 6.23
C GLY A 87 2.15 11.23 6.43
N LEU A 88 2.18 9.89 6.43
CA LEU A 88 0.98 9.09 6.68
C LEU A 88 0.36 9.32 8.06
N LYS A 89 1.18 9.57 9.10
CA LYS A 89 0.67 9.92 10.43
C LYS A 89 0.04 11.30 10.48
N GLU A 90 0.52 12.24 9.69
CA GLU A 90 -0.07 13.57 9.55
C GLU A 90 -1.45 13.46 8.92
N VAL A 91 -1.57 12.82 7.75
CA VAL A 91 -2.85 12.57 7.08
C VAL A 91 -3.82 11.79 7.99
N ARG A 92 -3.35 10.68 8.59
CA ARG A 92 -4.17 9.87 9.49
C ARG A 92 -4.78 10.69 10.64
N ARG A 93 -4.03 11.68 11.16
CA ARG A 93 -4.49 12.55 12.26
C ARG A 93 -5.52 13.57 11.77
N GLU A 94 -5.32 14.10 10.56
CA GLU A 94 -6.29 14.99 9.90
C GLU A 94 -7.62 14.28 9.64
N GLU A 95 -7.55 13.00 9.26
CA GLU A 95 -8.71 12.12 9.04
C GLU A 95 -9.27 11.49 10.34
N GLU A 96 -8.78 11.90 11.52
CA GLU A 96 -9.22 11.42 12.84
C GLU A 96 -9.17 9.90 13.03
N CYS A 97 -8.33 9.20 12.23
CA CYS A 97 -8.22 7.76 12.25
C CYS A 97 -7.21 7.26 13.31
N ARG A 98 -7.49 6.12 13.94
CA ARG A 98 -6.62 5.52 14.98
C ARG A 98 -5.34 4.91 14.41
N GLN A 99 -5.44 4.23 13.26
CA GLN A 99 -4.33 3.51 12.62
C GLN A 99 -4.50 3.43 11.11
N CYS A 100 -3.44 3.06 10.38
CA CYS A 100 -3.51 2.75 8.97
C CYS A 100 -3.74 1.25 8.76
N VAL A 101 -4.54 0.88 7.75
CA VAL A 101 -4.70 -0.49 7.26
C VAL A 101 -4.17 -0.56 5.85
N LEU A 102 -3.24 -1.49 5.62
CA LEU A 102 -2.61 -1.67 4.32
C LEU A 102 -3.62 -2.23 3.31
N ILE A 103 -3.64 -1.65 2.12
CA ILE A 103 -4.30 -2.18 0.94
C ILE A 103 -3.20 -2.56 -0.05
N GLY A 104 -3.29 -3.72 -0.71
CA GLY A 104 -2.38 -4.10 -1.79
C GLY A 104 -3.06 -5.00 -2.80
N HIS A 105 -2.42 -5.20 -3.94
CA HIS A 105 -2.80 -6.23 -4.90
C HIS A 105 -1.91 -7.46 -4.69
N ASN A 106 -2.35 -8.44 -3.91
CA ASN A 106 -1.61 -9.43 -3.13
C ASN A 106 -0.94 -8.83 -1.89
N ALA A 107 -1.69 -8.09 -1.11
CA ALA A 107 -1.28 -7.25 0.01
C ALA A 107 -0.33 -7.92 1.04
N HIS A 108 -0.38 -9.25 1.19
CA HIS A 108 0.50 -10.00 2.08
C HIS A 108 1.97 -9.91 1.67
N PHE A 109 2.26 -9.76 0.37
CA PHE A 109 3.62 -9.60 -0.15
C PHE A 109 4.20 -8.25 0.29
N ASP A 110 3.46 -7.17 0.06
CA ASP A 110 3.85 -5.81 0.42
C ASP A 110 4.02 -5.68 1.93
N LEU A 111 3.07 -6.22 2.69
CA LEU A 111 3.12 -6.23 4.16
C LEU A 111 4.35 -6.99 4.68
N ALA A 112 4.75 -8.10 4.05
CA ALA A 112 5.91 -8.87 4.47
C ALA A 112 7.21 -8.07 4.28
N PHE A 113 7.41 -7.41 3.14
CA PHE A 113 8.57 -6.55 2.89
C PHE A 113 8.58 -5.31 3.77
N LEU A 114 7.44 -4.65 3.95
CA LEU A 114 7.29 -3.52 4.86
C LEU A 114 7.67 -3.91 6.30
N ASN A 115 7.13 -5.01 6.82
CA ASN A 115 7.43 -5.48 8.17
C ASN A 115 8.90 -5.87 8.32
N ALA A 116 9.52 -6.51 7.33
CA ALA A 116 10.93 -6.85 7.35
C ALA A 116 11.82 -5.59 7.39
N ALA A 117 11.52 -4.58 6.58
CA ALA A 117 12.22 -3.29 6.59
C ALA A 117 12.03 -2.53 7.91
N VAL A 118 10.82 -2.55 8.48
CA VAL A 118 10.52 -1.98 9.81
C VAL A 118 11.37 -2.63 10.90
N LEU A 119 11.56 -3.94 10.85
CA LEU A 119 12.38 -4.67 11.82
C LEU A 119 13.87 -4.35 11.63
N ARG A 120 14.41 -4.40 10.41
CA ARG A 120 15.81 -4.09 10.08
C ARG A 120 16.20 -2.68 10.53
N THR A 121 15.31 -1.72 10.34
CA THR A 121 15.56 -0.31 10.64
C THR A 121 15.22 0.10 12.08
N ASN A 122 14.72 -0.84 12.90
CA ASN A 122 14.19 -0.57 14.24
C ASN A 122 13.14 0.56 14.24
N SER A 123 12.24 0.54 13.26
CA SER A 123 11.22 1.58 13.02
C SER A 123 9.82 1.20 13.55
N LYS A 124 9.70 0.15 14.36
CA LYS A 124 8.43 -0.38 14.87
C LYS A 124 7.56 0.69 15.54
N ASN A 125 8.15 1.56 16.37
CA ASN A 125 7.43 2.63 17.06
C ASN A 125 6.97 3.77 16.12
N HIS A 126 7.48 3.79 14.91
CA HIS A 126 7.11 4.78 13.88
C HIS A 126 6.12 4.23 12.86
N ASN A 127 5.94 2.90 12.79
CA ASN A 127 5.03 2.26 11.85
C ASN A 127 3.57 2.63 12.16
N PRO A 128 2.82 3.28 11.22
CA PRO A 128 1.42 3.62 11.42
C PRO A 128 0.46 2.48 11.09
N PHE A 129 0.95 1.42 10.42
CA PHE A 129 0.12 0.34 9.92
C PHE A 129 -0.25 -0.68 11.00
N HIS A 130 -1.43 -1.25 10.84
CA HIS A 130 -1.83 -2.45 11.57
C HIS A 130 -0.87 -3.60 11.22
N ASN A 131 -0.53 -4.43 12.22
CA ASN A 131 0.55 -5.42 12.06
C ASN A 131 0.21 -6.56 11.10
N PHE A 132 -1.08 -6.88 10.90
CA PHE A 132 -1.52 -8.04 10.11
C PHE A 132 -2.83 -7.84 9.35
N SER A 133 -3.67 -6.84 9.68
CA SER A 133 -4.91 -6.60 8.93
C SER A 133 -4.59 -5.89 7.63
N VAL A 134 -5.14 -6.40 6.53
CA VAL A 134 -4.98 -5.86 5.19
C VAL A 134 -6.31 -5.94 4.43
N PHE A 135 -6.46 -5.07 3.43
CA PHE A 135 -7.42 -5.23 2.35
C PHE A 135 -6.68 -5.72 1.11
N ASP A 136 -7.18 -6.79 0.48
CA ASP A 136 -6.56 -7.35 -0.72
C ASP A 136 -7.45 -7.10 -1.94
N THR A 137 -6.94 -6.29 -2.88
CA THR A 137 -7.69 -5.94 -4.10
C THR A 137 -7.79 -7.08 -5.10
N VAL A 138 -6.97 -8.14 -4.99
CA VAL A 138 -7.17 -9.38 -5.77
C VAL A 138 -8.51 -9.99 -5.42
N THR A 139 -8.81 -10.15 -4.13
CA THR A 139 -10.09 -10.70 -3.67
C THR A 139 -11.25 -9.79 -4.04
N LEU A 140 -11.12 -8.48 -3.80
CA LEU A 140 -12.18 -7.52 -4.10
C LEU A 140 -12.48 -7.45 -5.60
N SER A 141 -11.46 -7.42 -6.45
CA SER A 141 -11.65 -7.38 -7.91
C SER A 141 -12.13 -8.72 -8.48
N ALA A 142 -11.78 -9.85 -7.84
CA ALA A 142 -12.35 -11.14 -8.19
C ALA A 142 -13.87 -11.17 -7.95
N LEU A 143 -14.31 -10.63 -6.81
CA LEU A 143 -15.74 -10.54 -6.46
C LEU A 143 -16.49 -9.54 -7.35
N ALA A 144 -15.90 -8.36 -7.61
CA ALA A 144 -16.57 -7.31 -8.38
C ALA A 144 -16.55 -7.56 -9.89
N PHE A 145 -15.47 -8.11 -10.45
CA PHE A 145 -15.19 -8.16 -11.88
C PHE A 145 -14.78 -9.54 -12.41
N GLY A 146 -14.62 -10.55 -11.54
CA GLY A 146 -14.08 -11.87 -11.93
C GLY A 146 -12.61 -11.81 -12.37
N GLN A 147 -11.82 -10.83 -11.91
CA GLN A 147 -10.44 -10.61 -12.31
C GLN A 147 -9.51 -10.60 -11.10
N THR A 148 -8.30 -11.15 -11.27
CA THR A 148 -7.27 -11.26 -10.23
C THR A 148 -5.93 -10.63 -10.62
N VAL A 149 -5.82 -10.08 -11.82
CA VAL A 149 -4.65 -9.40 -12.35
C VAL A 149 -4.96 -7.91 -12.43
N LEU A 150 -4.14 -7.05 -11.84
CA LEU A 150 -4.39 -5.61 -11.70
C LEU A 150 -4.79 -4.95 -13.03
N ALA A 151 -4.00 -5.14 -14.08
CA ALA A 151 -4.30 -4.58 -15.41
C ALA A 151 -5.66 -5.02 -15.98
N ARG A 152 -6.04 -6.29 -15.75
CA ARG A 152 -7.33 -6.82 -16.20
C ARG A 152 -8.49 -6.30 -15.35
N ALA A 153 -8.26 -6.18 -14.04
CA ALA A 153 -9.24 -5.62 -13.10
C ALA A 153 -9.51 -4.15 -13.41
N CYS A 154 -8.47 -3.34 -13.63
CA CYS A 154 -8.60 -1.94 -14.07
C CYS A 154 -9.40 -1.85 -15.37
N LYS A 155 -9.05 -2.63 -16.37
CA LYS A 155 -9.80 -2.67 -17.65
C LYS A 155 -11.27 -3.05 -17.46
N ALA A 156 -11.56 -4.04 -16.63
CA ALA A 156 -12.93 -4.47 -16.36
C ALA A 156 -13.74 -3.40 -15.60
N ALA A 157 -13.06 -2.60 -14.76
CA ALA A 157 -13.61 -1.45 -14.06
C ALA A 157 -13.75 -0.18 -14.96
N GLY A 158 -13.29 -0.22 -16.21
CA GLY A 158 -13.29 0.94 -17.10
C GLY A 158 -12.18 1.95 -16.80
N LEU A 159 -11.17 1.55 -16.03
CA LEU A 159 -10.00 2.37 -15.69
C LEU A 159 -8.89 2.17 -16.73
N GLU A 160 -8.20 3.25 -17.08
CA GLU A 160 -7.04 3.18 -17.96
C GLU A 160 -5.86 2.51 -17.25
N PHE A 161 -5.15 1.63 -17.97
CA PHE A 161 -3.93 0.99 -17.50
C PHE A 161 -2.90 0.93 -18.64
N ASP A 162 -1.78 1.63 -18.46
CA ASP A 162 -0.67 1.61 -19.41
C ASP A 162 0.39 0.58 -18.96
N GLY A 163 0.45 -0.55 -19.66
CA GLY A 163 1.41 -1.62 -19.35
C GLY A 163 2.88 -1.22 -19.51
N LYS A 164 3.20 -0.06 -20.10
CA LYS A 164 4.59 0.43 -20.18
C LYS A 164 5.08 1.02 -18.86
N ASN A 165 4.15 1.48 -18.02
CA ASN A 165 4.43 2.04 -16.71
C ASN A 165 4.27 1.01 -15.59
N ALA A 166 3.78 -0.18 -15.90
CA ALA A 166 3.69 -1.30 -14.95
C ALA A 166 5.08 -1.64 -14.38
N HIS A 167 5.10 -2.16 -13.15
CA HIS A 167 6.32 -2.43 -12.38
C HIS A 167 7.06 -1.17 -11.94
N SER A 168 6.32 -0.09 -11.70
CA SER A 168 6.76 1.05 -10.90
C SER A 168 5.86 1.12 -9.68
N ALA A 169 6.45 1.07 -8.48
CA ALA A 169 5.66 1.07 -7.25
C ALA A 169 4.66 2.24 -7.20
N LEU A 170 5.05 3.42 -7.66
CA LEU A 170 4.16 4.58 -7.69
C LEU A 170 2.97 4.38 -8.65
N TYR A 171 3.23 3.87 -9.86
CA TYR A 171 2.16 3.67 -10.86
C TYR A 171 1.19 2.56 -10.41
N ASP A 172 1.71 1.42 -9.95
CA ASP A 172 0.88 0.30 -9.54
C ASP A 172 0.10 0.63 -8.26
N THR A 173 0.67 1.43 -7.33
CA THR A 173 -0.06 1.99 -6.18
C THR A 173 -1.20 2.91 -6.63
N GLN A 174 -0.98 3.80 -7.60
CA GLN A 174 -2.02 4.68 -8.14
C GLN A 174 -3.17 3.88 -8.75
N LYS A 175 -2.85 2.89 -9.59
CA LYS A 175 -3.86 2.04 -10.23
C LYS A 175 -4.64 1.18 -9.24
N THR A 176 -3.95 0.66 -8.23
CA THR A 176 -4.58 -0.08 -7.13
C THR A 176 -5.50 0.82 -6.30
N ALA A 177 -5.10 2.07 -6.03
CA ALA A 177 -5.93 3.03 -5.32
C ALA A 177 -7.17 3.45 -6.12
N GLU A 178 -7.02 3.75 -7.41
CA GLU A 178 -8.15 4.02 -8.31
C GLU A 178 -9.13 2.84 -8.35
N LEU A 179 -8.61 1.61 -8.49
CA LEU A 179 -9.42 0.38 -8.50
C LEU A 179 -10.16 0.18 -7.18
N PHE A 180 -9.49 0.35 -6.05
CA PHE A 180 -10.08 0.21 -4.72
C PHE A 180 -11.19 1.23 -4.49
N CYS A 181 -10.93 2.52 -4.77
CA CYS A 181 -11.94 3.58 -4.69
C CYS A 181 -13.12 3.31 -5.63
N HIS A 182 -12.86 2.88 -6.87
CA HIS A 182 -13.92 2.51 -7.81
C HIS A 182 -14.82 1.40 -7.27
N ILE A 183 -14.23 0.34 -6.68
CA ILE A 183 -14.99 -0.74 -6.06
C ILE A 183 -15.86 -0.22 -4.93
N LEU A 184 -15.30 0.54 -3.99
CA LEU A 184 -16.06 1.07 -2.85
C LEU A 184 -17.21 1.98 -3.29
N ASN A 185 -16.97 2.86 -4.23
CA ASN A 185 -17.97 3.82 -4.72
C ASN A 185 -19.12 3.17 -5.51
N ASN A 186 -18.85 2.04 -6.18
CA ASN A 186 -19.87 1.37 -6.99
C ASN A 186 -20.53 0.16 -6.29
N TYR A 187 -19.98 -0.28 -5.16
CA TYR A 187 -20.53 -1.37 -4.35
C TYR A 187 -20.77 -0.90 -2.90
N PRO A 188 -21.86 -0.10 -2.65
CA PRO A 188 -22.09 0.51 -1.34
C PRO A 188 -22.19 -0.47 -0.16
N MET A 189 -22.57 -1.72 -0.43
CA MET A 189 -22.60 -2.76 0.63
C MET A 189 -21.20 -3.06 1.21
N LEU A 190 -20.15 -2.90 0.40
CA LEU A 190 -18.76 -3.05 0.85
C LEU A 190 -18.29 -1.81 1.62
N ALA A 191 -18.71 -0.63 1.19
CA ALA A 191 -18.40 0.63 1.86
C ALA A 191 -19.06 0.73 3.25
N ASN A 192 -20.33 0.34 3.38
CA ASN A 192 -21.06 0.37 4.64
C ASN A 192 -20.48 -0.54 5.71
N ALA A 193 -19.85 -1.65 5.33
CA ALA A 193 -19.15 -2.52 6.26
C ALA A 193 -17.93 -1.84 6.91
N MET A 194 -17.34 -0.83 6.28
CA MET A 194 -16.20 -0.06 6.81
C MET A 194 -16.61 1.06 7.77
N HIS A 195 -17.88 1.53 7.70
CA HIS A 195 -18.41 2.59 8.56
C HIS A 195 -19.10 2.07 9.85
N ASN A 196 -19.51 0.79 9.87
CA ASN A 196 -20.34 0.25 10.96
C ASN A 196 -19.55 -0.23 12.20
N GLU A 197 -18.22 -0.18 12.22
CA GLU A 197 -17.46 -0.58 13.42
C GLU A 197 -17.54 0.43 14.57
N GLU A 198 -17.91 1.70 14.32
CA GLU A 198 -17.98 2.73 15.36
C GLU A 198 -19.33 2.76 16.13
N SER A 199 -20.38 2.17 15.59
CA SER A 199 -21.72 2.25 16.21
C SER A 199 -22.06 1.09 17.17
N THR A 200 -21.28 0.02 17.19
CA THR A 200 -21.56 -1.16 18.04
C THR A 200 -20.88 -1.14 19.41
N GLU A 201 -19.82 -0.34 19.59
CA GLU A 201 -19.16 -0.23 20.92
C GLU A 201 -19.86 0.78 21.87
N ALA A 202 -20.68 1.69 21.35
CA ALA A 202 -21.38 2.69 22.19
C ALA A 202 -22.63 2.16 22.90
N SER A 203 -23.10 0.96 22.56
CA SER A 203 -24.35 0.40 23.15
C SER A 203 -24.10 -0.72 24.19
N ALA A 204 -22.85 -1.11 24.45
CA ALA A 204 -22.53 -2.20 25.37
C ALA A 204 -22.25 -1.77 26.83
N ASP A 205 -22.09 -0.47 27.10
CA ASP A 205 -21.74 0.04 28.43
C ASP A 205 -22.93 0.55 29.29
N ASN A 206 -24.17 0.38 28.84
CA ASN A 206 -25.33 0.90 29.57
C ASN A 206 -26.23 -0.14 30.23
N ASP A 207 -25.88 -1.44 30.27
CA ASP A 207 -26.68 -2.47 30.93
C ASP A 207 -25.94 -3.17 32.08
N SER A 208 -25.28 -2.42 32.96
CA SER A 208 -24.78 -2.91 34.24
C SER A 208 -24.93 -1.84 35.33
N GLU A 209 -26.17 -1.69 35.80
CA GLU A 209 -26.52 -1.28 37.16
C GLU A 209 -27.53 -2.23 37.76
#